data_6462937135ba4a61a097ba9aae3c2f82
#
_entry.id   6462937135ba4a61a097ba9aae3c2f82
#
_cell.length_a   1.000
_cell.length_b   1.000
_cell.length_c   1.000
_cell.angle_alpha   90.00
_cell.angle_beta   90.00
_cell.angle_gamma   90.00
#
_symmetry.space_group_name_H-M   'P 1'
#
loop_
_entity.id
_entity.type
_entity.pdbx_description
1 polymer ?
#
loop_
_entity_poly.entity_id
_entity_poly.type
_entity_poly.pdbx_seq_one_letter_code
_entity_poly.pdbx_strand_id
1 'polypeptide(L)'
;MPGSNFEVITAMVEIAPGFKAGKHTHPGTVQVQMLDGEFWLAIDGQPEKTYRAGEAFEVPTGATHNEGALGDKPAKFVAVYIVEKGKPLVQPAQ
;
A
#
# COMPACT_ATOMS: atom_id res chain seq x y z
N MET A 1 -1.30 10.83 19.36
CA MET A 1 -1.44 12.20 18.85
C MET A 1 -2.63 12.86 19.52
N PRO A 2 -2.37 13.77 20.44
CA PRO A 2 -3.44 14.40 21.20
C PRO A 2 -4.43 15.10 20.29
N GLY A 3 -5.72 14.90 20.56
CA GLY A 3 -6.78 15.54 19.79
C GLY A 3 -6.98 15.03 18.38
N SER A 4 -6.27 13.99 17.96
CA SER A 4 -6.41 13.47 16.62
C SER A 4 -7.40 12.31 16.57
N ASN A 5 -8.01 12.15 15.38
CA ASN A 5 -8.92 11.05 15.10
C ASN A 5 -8.21 9.99 14.22
N PHE A 6 -6.94 9.79 14.44
CA PHE A 6 -6.15 8.79 13.70
C PHE A 6 -6.05 7.49 14.47
N GLU A 7 -5.87 6.43 13.71
CA GLU A 7 -5.57 5.10 14.25
C GLU A 7 -4.46 4.46 13.42
N VAL A 8 -3.79 3.49 14.02
CA VAL A 8 -2.75 2.72 13.35
C VAL A 8 -3.26 1.30 13.19
N ILE A 9 -3.24 0.83 11.95
CA ILE A 9 -3.64 -0.54 11.60
C ILE A 9 -2.43 -1.21 10.98
N THR A 10 -2.01 -2.33 11.56
CA THR A 10 -0.93 -3.14 11.01
C THR A 10 -1.51 -4.42 10.42
N ALA A 11 -1.18 -4.68 9.17
CA ALA A 11 -1.70 -5.85 8.47
C ALA A 11 -0.57 -6.61 7.77
N MET A 12 -0.64 -7.93 7.84
CA MET A 12 0.16 -8.81 6.98
C MET A 12 -0.64 -9.03 5.70
N VAL A 13 -0.04 -8.72 4.56
CA VAL A 13 -0.73 -8.76 3.27
C VAL A 13 -0.01 -9.73 2.34
N GLU A 14 -0.78 -10.50 1.61
CA GLU A 14 -0.25 -11.35 0.54
C GLU A 14 -1.06 -11.08 -0.73
N ILE A 15 -0.34 -10.77 -1.81
CA ILE A 15 -0.96 -10.51 -3.11
C ILE A 15 -0.57 -11.64 -4.07
N ALA A 16 -1.58 -12.27 -4.67
CA ALA A 16 -1.37 -13.35 -5.62
C ALA A 16 -0.70 -12.84 -6.89
N PRO A 17 0.08 -13.71 -7.57
CA PRO A 17 0.69 -13.35 -8.85
C PRO A 17 -0.37 -12.90 -9.86
N GLY A 18 -0.08 -11.81 -10.57
CA GLY A 18 -0.98 -11.27 -11.59
C GLY A 18 -2.12 -10.42 -11.06
N PHE A 19 -2.34 -10.39 -9.75
CA PHE A 19 -3.37 -9.56 -9.17
C PHE A 19 -2.99 -8.07 -9.25
N LYS A 20 -3.97 -7.25 -9.59
CA LYS A 20 -3.84 -5.79 -9.59
C LYS A 20 -4.92 -5.23 -8.68
N ALA A 21 -4.54 -4.34 -7.78
CA ALA A 21 -5.49 -3.78 -6.81
C ALA A 21 -6.50 -2.83 -7.45
N GLY A 22 -6.13 -2.17 -8.52
CA GLY A 22 -6.90 -1.07 -9.08
C GLY A 22 -6.55 0.24 -8.41
N LYS A 23 -6.78 1.36 -9.09
CA LYS A 23 -6.46 2.67 -8.51
C LYS A 23 -7.29 2.95 -7.28
N HIS A 24 -6.64 3.38 -6.22
CA HIS A 24 -7.30 3.66 -4.95
C HIS A 24 -6.50 4.65 -4.12
N THR A 25 -7.12 5.13 -3.05
CA THR A 25 -6.49 6.00 -2.06
C THR A 25 -6.74 5.46 -0.66
N HIS A 26 -5.94 5.93 0.30
CA HIS A 26 -6.14 5.66 1.73
C HIS A 26 -6.30 6.98 2.48
N PRO A 27 -7.06 7.01 3.58
CA PRO A 27 -7.29 8.24 4.35
C PRO A 27 -6.12 8.55 5.30
N GLY A 28 -4.90 8.35 4.85
CA GLY A 28 -3.69 8.58 5.61
C GLY A 28 -2.48 8.01 4.91
N THR A 29 -1.40 7.87 5.66
CA THR A 29 -0.13 7.36 5.16
C THR A 29 -0.07 5.85 5.31
N VAL A 30 0.53 5.17 4.34
CA VAL A 30 0.80 3.73 4.43
C VAL A 30 2.28 3.50 4.32
N GLN A 31 2.84 2.76 5.27
CA GLN A 31 4.23 2.33 5.25
C GLN A 31 4.28 0.82 5.03
N VAL A 32 5.15 0.38 4.12
CA VAL A 32 5.20 -1.01 3.71
C VAL A 32 6.62 -1.54 3.86
N GLN A 33 6.75 -2.73 4.46
CA GLN A 33 7.99 -3.48 4.56
C GLN A 33 7.81 -4.79 3.80
N MET A 34 8.57 -4.96 2.71
CA MET A 34 8.51 -6.17 1.90
C MET A 34 9.17 -7.35 2.60
N LEU A 35 8.49 -8.49 2.63
CA LEU A 35 8.98 -9.72 3.24
C LEU A 35 9.38 -10.76 2.20
N ASP A 36 8.62 -10.89 1.12
CA ASP A 36 8.89 -11.89 0.08
C ASP A 36 8.24 -11.47 -1.24
N GLY A 37 8.79 -11.97 -2.34
CA GLY A 37 8.28 -11.69 -3.68
C GLY A 37 8.68 -10.32 -4.18
N GLU A 38 8.05 -9.93 -5.28
CA GLU A 38 8.28 -8.63 -5.92
C GLU A 38 6.96 -7.90 -6.09
N PHE A 39 7.01 -6.60 -5.90
CA PHE A 39 5.83 -5.74 -5.86
C PHE A 39 6.05 -4.53 -6.76
N TRP A 40 5.04 -4.13 -7.54
CA TRP A 40 5.10 -2.89 -8.29
C TRP A 40 4.14 -1.87 -7.69
N LEU A 41 4.55 -0.61 -7.68
CA LEU A 41 3.77 0.50 -7.17
C LEU A 41 3.74 1.62 -8.20
N ALA A 42 2.54 2.02 -8.61
CA ALA A 42 2.35 3.12 -9.54
C ALA A 42 1.54 4.22 -8.85
N ILE A 43 2.21 5.28 -8.48
CA ILE A 43 1.58 6.48 -7.91
C ILE A 43 1.35 7.45 -9.06
N ASP A 44 0.14 8.01 -9.16
CA ASP A 44 -0.18 8.96 -10.22
C ASP A 44 0.82 10.12 -10.21
N GLY A 45 1.34 10.46 -11.39
CA GLY A 45 2.33 11.51 -11.55
C GLY A 45 3.77 11.10 -11.31
N GLN A 46 4.02 9.83 -10.97
CA GLN A 46 5.37 9.32 -10.70
C GLN A 46 5.65 8.09 -11.55
N PRO A 47 6.94 7.80 -11.83
CA PRO A 47 7.30 6.55 -12.51
C PRO A 47 6.93 5.36 -11.64
N GLU A 48 6.51 4.27 -12.27
CA GLU A 48 6.27 3.01 -11.58
C GLU A 48 7.58 2.51 -10.98
N LYS A 49 7.51 2.01 -9.75
CA LYS A 49 8.65 1.46 -9.03
C LYS A 49 8.38 0.02 -8.63
N THR A 50 9.45 -0.76 -8.51
CA THR A 50 9.36 -2.15 -8.05
C THR A 50 10.16 -2.30 -6.75
N TYR A 51 9.66 -3.17 -5.88
CA TYR A 51 10.25 -3.43 -4.57
C TYR A 51 10.36 -4.92 -4.34
N ARG A 52 11.42 -5.33 -3.64
CA ARG A 52 11.73 -6.71 -3.34
C ARG A 52 11.83 -6.93 -1.83
N ALA A 53 11.93 -8.19 -1.44
CA ALA A 53 12.13 -8.55 -0.03
C ALA A 53 13.25 -7.74 0.60
N GLY A 54 12.99 -7.21 1.81
CA GLY A 54 13.93 -6.38 2.54
C GLY A 54 13.80 -4.89 2.28
N GLU A 55 13.14 -4.49 1.19
CA GLU A 55 12.95 -3.08 0.87
C GLU A 55 11.67 -2.53 1.51
N ALA A 56 11.65 -1.24 1.76
CA ALA A 56 10.50 -0.56 2.35
C ALA A 56 10.15 0.67 1.56
N PHE A 57 8.89 1.06 1.62
CA PHE A 57 8.43 2.28 0.95
C PHE A 57 7.21 2.85 1.66
N GLU A 58 6.85 4.07 1.27
CA GLU A 58 5.71 4.78 1.83
C GLU A 58 4.79 5.24 0.70
N VAL A 59 3.48 5.14 0.95
CA VAL A 59 2.48 5.75 0.08
C VAL A 59 1.94 6.97 0.82
N PRO A 60 2.15 8.19 0.27
CA PRO A 60 1.71 9.41 0.94
C PRO A 60 0.20 9.50 1.09
N THR A 61 -0.23 10.28 2.08
CA THR A 61 -1.65 10.53 2.34
C THR A 61 -2.38 10.97 1.07
N GLY A 62 -3.47 10.28 0.76
CA GLY A 62 -4.35 10.67 -0.34
C GLY A 62 -3.80 10.41 -1.75
N ALA A 63 -2.62 9.84 -1.88
CA ALA A 63 -2.04 9.57 -3.19
C ALA A 63 -2.83 8.48 -3.90
N THR A 64 -3.28 8.78 -5.12
CA THR A 64 -3.92 7.78 -5.97
C THR A 64 -2.86 6.85 -6.51
N HIS A 65 -3.03 5.56 -6.29
CA HIS A 65 -2.03 4.58 -6.69
C HIS A 65 -2.66 3.24 -7.06
N ASN A 66 -1.89 2.46 -7.78
CA ASN A 66 -2.22 1.08 -8.14
C ASN A 66 -1.01 0.22 -7.81
N GLU A 67 -1.24 -1.06 -7.61
CA GLU A 67 -0.20 -1.97 -7.15
C GLU A 67 -0.51 -3.42 -7.47
N GLY A 68 0.52 -4.25 -7.46
CA GLY A 68 0.35 -5.67 -7.69
C GLY A 68 1.63 -6.45 -7.48
N ALA A 69 1.53 -7.77 -7.63
CA ALA A 69 2.67 -8.66 -7.54
C ALA A 69 3.29 -8.86 -8.90
N LEU A 70 4.62 -8.84 -8.96
CA LEU A 70 5.38 -9.17 -10.16
C LEU A 70 5.82 -10.61 -10.14
N GLY A 71 6.05 -11.17 -11.33
CA GLY A 71 6.54 -12.53 -11.46
C GLY A 71 5.47 -13.56 -11.19
N ASP A 72 5.91 -14.75 -10.83
CA ASP A 72 5.05 -15.92 -10.67
C ASP A 72 4.91 -16.38 -9.22
N LYS A 73 5.34 -15.56 -8.25
CA LYS A 73 5.14 -15.86 -6.83
C LYS A 73 4.41 -14.72 -6.12
N PRO A 74 3.72 -15.01 -5.01
CA PRO A 74 3.03 -13.97 -4.27
C PRO A 74 3.97 -12.93 -3.70
N ALA A 75 3.49 -11.69 -3.59
CA ALA A 75 4.18 -10.63 -2.85
C ALA A 75 3.64 -10.61 -1.44
N LYS A 76 4.53 -10.67 -0.45
CA LYS A 76 4.17 -10.63 0.97
C LYS A 76 4.79 -9.43 1.62
N PHE A 77 4.01 -8.71 2.40
CA PHE A 77 4.51 -7.51 3.08
C PHE A 77 3.70 -7.19 4.32
N VAL A 78 4.32 -6.39 5.19
CA VAL A 78 3.62 -5.78 6.32
C VAL A 78 3.27 -4.35 5.91
N ALA A 79 1.99 -4.01 6.05
CA ALA A 79 1.52 -2.64 5.81
C ALA A 79 1.09 -2.01 7.13
N VAL A 80 1.58 -0.80 7.38
CA VAL A 80 1.18 -0.01 8.54
C VAL A 80 0.41 1.20 8.04
N TYR A 81 -0.87 1.23 8.35
CA TYR A 81 -1.77 2.30 7.95
C TYR A 81 -1.92 3.28 9.11
N ILE A 82 -1.56 4.53 8.88
CA ILE A 82 -1.78 5.62 9.84
C ILE A 82 -2.87 6.48 9.24
N VAL A 83 -4.12 6.22 9.62
CA VAL A 83 -5.29 6.68 8.90
C VAL A 83 -6.32 7.31 9.82
N GLU A 84 -7.22 8.11 9.23
CA GLU A 84 -8.33 8.73 9.96
C GLU A 84 -9.36 7.68 10.34
N LYS A 85 -9.82 7.72 11.60
CA LYS A 85 -10.90 6.86 12.07
C LYS A 85 -12.21 7.21 11.37
N GLY A 86 -13.03 6.20 11.13
CA GLY A 86 -14.36 6.39 10.59
C GLY A 86 -14.43 6.57 9.08
N LYS A 87 -13.29 6.55 8.40
CA LYS A 87 -13.26 6.62 6.94
C LYS A 87 -12.92 5.25 6.36
N PRO A 88 -13.39 4.94 5.14
CA PRO A 88 -13.02 3.67 4.49
C PRO A 88 -11.50 3.57 4.36
N LEU A 89 -10.94 2.43 4.74
CA LEU A 89 -9.50 2.21 4.66
C LEU A 89 -9.00 2.28 3.23
N VAL A 90 -9.79 1.77 2.29
CA VAL A 90 -9.49 1.80 0.87
C VAL A 90 -10.66 2.45 0.15
N GLN A 91 -10.37 3.46 -0.67
CA GLN A 91 -11.39 4.13 -1.46
C GLN A 91 -11.01 4.04 -2.94
N PRO A 92 -11.85 3.43 -3.80
CA PRO A 92 -11.56 3.36 -5.23
C PRO A 92 -11.40 4.76 -5.82
N ALA A 93 -10.50 4.88 -6.78
CA ALA A 93 -10.23 6.12 -7.51
C ALA A 93 -10.28 5.85 -9.01
N GLN A 94 -10.43 6.90 -9.78
CA GLN A 94 -10.51 6.80 -11.23
C GLN A 94 -9.23 7.29 -11.91
#